data_566a43f61a271d77820d15ba9631ddcc
#
_entry.id   566a43f61a271d77820d15ba9631ddcc
#
_cell.length_a   1.000
_cell.length_b   1.000
_cell.length_c   1.000
_cell.angle_alpha   90.00
_cell.angle_beta   90.00
_cell.angle_gamma   90.00
#
_symmetry.space_group_name_H-M   'P 1'
#
loop_
_entity.id
_entity.type
_entity.pdbx_description
1 polymer ?
#
loop_
_entity_poly.entity_id
_entity_poly.type
_entity_poly.pdbx_seq_one_letter_code
_entity_poly.pdbx_strand_id
1 'polypeptide(L)'
;LNGGFNGLSCFERIATAAKFYLKQNGIILLEIGFGQINSVKKIFEEMGYKIFLKEKDLQGIIRVVGFKLKKTLKVKAKVLTSNF
;
A
#
# COMPACT_ATOMS: atom_id res chain seq x y z
N LEU A 1 12.40 10.13 15.96
CA LEU A 1 11.98 9.96 15.74
C LEU A 1 11.36 9.91 15.13
N ASN A 2 11.23 9.97 14.73
CA ASN A 2 10.69 9.79 14.19
C ASN A 2 9.73 9.70 13.46
N GLY A 3 9.53 9.69 12.65
CA GLY A 3 8.46 9.47 11.74
C GLY A 3 7.14 9.27 12.38
N GLY A 4 6.69 10.18 13.09
CA GLY A 4 5.49 9.96 13.83
C GLY A 4 5.82 9.09 15.00
N PHE A 5 4.98 8.98 15.93
CA PHE A 5 5.28 8.37 17.16
C PHE A 5 5.51 6.90 17.08
N ASN A 6 4.95 6.25 16.13
CA ASN A 6 5.12 4.83 15.96
C ASN A 6 5.58 4.51 14.55
N GLY A 7 6.04 5.50 13.83
CA GLY A 7 6.50 5.30 12.48
C GLY A 7 5.40 5.14 11.46
N LEU A 8 4.14 5.16 11.86
CA LEU A 8 3.06 4.88 10.93
C LEU A 8 2.65 6.07 10.08
N SER A 9 2.91 7.30 10.55
CA SER A 9 2.55 8.46 9.76
C SER A 9 3.33 8.54 8.46
N CYS A 10 4.53 8.00 8.45
CA CYS A 10 5.33 7.92 7.23
C CYS A 10 4.62 7.05 6.20
N PHE A 11 4.11 5.90 6.63
CA PHE A 11 3.41 4.99 5.72
C PHE A 11 2.13 5.62 5.19
N GLU A 12 1.43 6.37 6.02
CA GLU A 12 0.23 7.07 5.57
C GLU A 12 0.55 8.07 4.48
N ARG A 13 1.64 8.80 4.63
CA ARG A 13 2.06 9.75 3.61
C ARG A 13 2.45 9.06 2.32
N ILE A 14 3.18 7.96 2.43
CA ILE A 14 3.56 7.20 1.25
C ILE A 14 2.31 6.70 0.53
N ALA A 15 1.37 6.13 1.27
CA ALA A 15 0.17 5.58 0.67
C ALA A 15 -0.64 6.66 -0.04
N THR A 16 -0.69 7.85 0.52
CA THR A 16 -1.41 8.95 -0.09
C THR A 16 -0.72 9.45 -1.35
N ALA A 17 0.59 9.67 -1.25
CA ALA A 17 1.35 10.29 -2.33
C ALA A 17 1.56 9.34 -3.51
N ALA A 18 1.75 8.06 -3.24
CA ALA A 18 2.10 7.12 -4.28
C ALA A 18 1.06 7.01 -5.38
N LYS A 19 -0.19 7.30 -5.05
CA LYS A 19 -1.26 7.24 -6.06
C LYS A 19 -1.01 8.19 -7.21
N PHE A 20 -0.29 9.27 -6.96
CA PHE A 20 -0.03 10.26 -7.99
C PHE A 20 1.15 9.88 -8.87
N TYR A 21 1.95 8.92 -8.43
CA TYR A 21 3.18 8.57 -9.15
C TYR A 21 3.17 7.17 -9.72
N LEU A 22 2.34 6.28 -9.19
CA LEU A 22 2.32 4.90 -9.66
C LEU A 22 1.68 4.82 -11.02
N LYS A 23 2.36 4.14 -11.91
CA LYS A 23 1.77 3.77 -13.19
C LYS A 23 0.81 2.62 -12.96
N GLN A 24 0.04 2.31 -14.00
CA GLN A 24 -0.88 1.22 -13.98
C GLN A 24 -0.16 -0.05 -13.66
N ASN A 25 -0.08 -0.81 -12.97
CA ASN A 25 0.68 -1.99 -12.57
C ASN A 25 1.93 -1.66 -11.77
N GLY A 26 2.04 -0.42 -11.30
CA GLY A 26 3.16 -0.08 -10.45
C GLY A 26 3.03 -0.71 -9.08
N ILE A 27 4.17 -0.90 -8.43
CA ILE A 27 4.21 -1.53 -7.11
C ILE A 27 4.96 -0.64 -6.13
N ILE A 28 4.67 -0.84 -4.85
CA ILE A 28 5.40 -0.20 -3.77
C ILE A 28 6.03 -1.30 -2.94
N LEU A 29 7.33 -1.21 -2.71
CA LEU A 29 8.02 -2.12 -1.81
C LEU A 29 8.48 -1.33 -0.60
N LEU A 30 8.19 -1.84 0.58
CA LEU A 30 8.50 -1.16 1.83
C LEU A 30 9.23 -2.08 2.79
N GLU A 31 10.23 -1.52 3.46
CA GLU A 31 10.78 -2.18 4.63
C GLU A 31 9.98 -1.75 5.84
N ILE A 32 9.66 -2.69 6.71
CA ILE A 32 8.88 -2.40 7.90
C ILE A 32 9.57 -2.92 9.14
N GLY A 33 9.20 -2.36 10.28
CA GLY A 33 9.76 -2.77 11.54
C GLY A 33 9.07 -3.99 12.12
N PHE A 34 9.65 -4.50 13.18
CA PHE A 34 9.10 -5.64 13.88
C PHE A 34 7.67 -5.35 14.31
N GLY A 35 6.77 -6.26 13.96
CA GLY A 35 5.38 -6.15 14.39
C GLY A 35 4.54 -5.12 13.66
N GLN A 36 5.05 -4.47 12.63
CA GLN A 36 4.30 -3.43 11.94
C GLN A 36 3.38 -3.93 10.83
N ILE A 37 3.49 -5.21 10.47
CA ILE A 37 2.78 -5.71 9.29
C ILE A 37 1.27 -5.44 9.32
N ASN A 38 0.62 -5.69 10.43
CA ASN A 38 -0.83 -5.53 10.47
C ASN A 38 -1.25 -4.07 10.34
N SER A 39 -0.52 -3.16 10.98
CA SER A 39 -0.82 -1.74 10.91
C SER A 39 -0.56 -1.17 9.51
N VAL A 40 0.56 -1.56 8.92
CA VAL A 40 0.90 -1.08 7.59
C VAL A 40 -0.10 -1.61 6.56
N LYS A 41 -0.43 -2.88 6.67
CA LYS A 41 -1.40 -3.49 5.77
C LYS A 41 -2.74 -2.75 5.84
N LYS A 42 -3.19 -2.45 7.05
CA LYS A 42 -4.45 -1.76 7.22
C LYS A 42 -4.43 -0.38 6.58
N ILE A 43 -3.36 0.38 6.78
CA ILE A 43 -3.21 1.71 6.19
C ILE A 43 -3.34 1.64 4.67
N PHE A 44 -2.61 0.74 4.05
CA PHE A 44 -2.61 0.66 2.60
C PHE A 44 -3.92 0.11 2.07
N GLU A 45 -4.50 -0.88 2.72
CA GLU A 45 -5.76 -1.44 2.25
C GLU A 45 -6.90 -0.43 2.32
N GLU A 46 -6.90 0.39 3.35
CA GLU A 46 -7.94 1.42 3.46
C GLU A 46 -7.81 2.49 2.40
N MET A 47 -6.65 2.61 1.79
CA MET A 47 -6.41 3.62 0.76
C MET A 47 -6.44 3.04 -0.66
N GLY A 48 -6.90 1.80 -0.79
CA GLY A 48 -7.14 1.25 -2.12
C GLY A 48 -6.02 0.39 -2.68
N TYR A 49 -5.08 -0.01 -1.84
CA TYR A 49 -4.02 -0.91 -2.26
C TYR A 49 -4.33 -2.33 -1.83
N LYS A 50 -3.63 -3.28 -2.41
CA LYS A 50 -3.66 -4.64 -1.92
C LYS A 50 -2.25 -5.16 -1.79
N ILE A 51 -2.04 -6.02 -0.81
CA ILE A 51 -0.73 -6.60 -0.55
C ILE A 51 -0.53 -7.79 -1.49
N PHE A 52 0.64 -7.92 -2.06
CA PHE A 52 0.94 -9.05 -2.91
C PHE A 52 2.24 -9.75 -2.54
N LEU A 53 3.02 -9.18 -1.63
CA LEU A 53 4.30 -9.73 -1.26
C LEU A 53 4.55 -9.51 0.22
N LYS A 54 5.06 -10.54 0.88
CA LYS A 54 5.57 -10.45 2.24
C LYS A 54 6.84 -11.27 2.28
N GLU A 55 7.92 -10.67 2.81
CA GLU A 55 9.17 -11.38 2.96
C GLU A 55 9.66 -11.33 4.39
N LYS A 56 10.08 -12.46 4.89
CA LYS A 56 10.57 -12.59 6.25
C LYS A 56 12.09 -12.60 6.28
N ASP A 57 12.64 -12.13 7.39
CA ASP A 57 14.06 -12.27 7.62
C ASP A 57 14.36 -13.69 8.15
N LEU A 58 15.60 -13.94 8.48
CA LEU A 58 16.02 -15.26 8.94
C LEU A 58 15.39 -15.67 10.26
N GLN A 59 14.85 -14.71 10.99
CA GLN A 59 14.20 -14.98 12.27
C GLN A 59 12.68 -15.17 12.10
N GLY A 60 12.18 -15.10 10.88
CA GLY A 60 10.77 -15.27 10.63
C GLY A 60 9.95 -14.01 10.78
N ILE A 61 10.59 -12.86 10.89
CA ILE A 61 9.91 -11.58 11.06
C ILE A 61 9.70 -10.94 9.70
N ILE A 62 8.47 -10.51 9.40
CA ILE A 62 8.20 -9.86 8.12
C ILE A 62 8.88 -8.51 8.08
N ARG A 63 9.75 -8.32 7.10
CA ARG A 63 10.54 -7.11 6.95
C ARG A 63 10.26 -6.35 5.67
N VAL A 64 9.74 -7.02 4.65
CA VAL A 64 9.43 -6.38 3.38
C VAL A 64 8.01 -6.72 2.99
N VAL A 65 7.27 -5.71 2.56
CA VAL A 65 5.93 -5.91 2.04
C VAL A 65 5.80 -5.18 0.71
N GLY A 66 4.99 -5.73 -0.16
CA GLY A 66 4.73 -5.11 -1.46
C GLY A 66 3.25 -4.89 -1.63
N PHE A 67 2.91 -3.73 -2.17
CA PHE A 67 1.53 -3.34 -2.44
C PHE A 67 1.36 -2.89 -3.86
N LYS A 68 0.14 -3.02 -4.37
CA LYS A 68 -0.23 -2.43 -5.65
C LYS A 68 -1.65 -1.91 -5.55
N LEU A 69 -1.99 -0.97 -6.40
CA LEU A 69 -3.33 -0.40 -6.40
C LEU A 69 -4.33 -1.42 -6.92
N LYS A 70 -5.49 -1.44 -6.29
CA LYS A 70 -6.58 -2.25 -6.80
C LYS A 70 -7.11 -1.63 -8.07
N LYS A 71 -7.42 -2.46 -9.02
CA LYS A 71 -8.08 -1.99 -10.22
C LYS A 71 -9.52 -2.17 -10.06
N THR A 72 -10.34 -1.33 -10.59
CA THR A 72 -11.63 -1.83 -10.68
C THR A 72 -12.73 -0.94 -11.00
N LEU A 73 -13.35 -0.43 -9.97
CA LEU A 73 -14.63 0.25 -10.07
C LEU A 73 -14.56 1.47 -10.95
N LYS A 74 -13.41 2.06 -11.04
CA LYS A 74 -13.18 3.22 -11.86
C LYS A 74 -13.46 2.96 -13.33
N VAL A 75 -13.01 1.80 -13.79
CA VAL A 75 -13.21 1.42 -15.18
C VAL A 75 -14.69 1.19 -15.45
N LYS A 76 -15.35 0.51 -14.53
CA LYS A 76 -16.77 0.27 -14.66
C LYS A 76 -17.57 1.54 -14.70
N ALA A 77 -17.27 2.45 -13.81
CA ALA A 77 -17.98 3.70 -13.76
C ALA A 77 -17.80 4.49 -15.05
N LYS A 78 -16.60 4.45 -15.59
CA LYS A 78 -16.31 5.15 -16.81
C LYS A 78 -17.07 4.57 -17.99
N VAL A 79 -17.19 3.27 -18.07
CA VAL A 79 -17.93 2.62 -19.13
C VAL A 79 -19.41 3.00 -19.04
N LEU A 80 -19.96 2.97 -17.85
CA LEU A 80 -21.35 3.31 -17.68
C LEU A 80 -21.66 4.74 -18.10
N THR A 81 -20.77 5.67 -17.77
CA THR A 81 -21.01 7.05 -18.15
C THR A 81 -20.81 7.28 -19.62
N SER A 82 -19.96 6.54 -20.27
CA SER A 82 -19.72 6.76 -21.68
C SER A 82 -20.86 6.31 -22.56
N ASN A 83 -21.81 5.58 -22.01
CA ASN A 83 -22.96 5.14 -22.76
C ASN A 83 -24.07 6.18 -22.79
N PHE A 84 -23.88 7.27 -22.14
CA PHE A 84 -24.85 8.31 -22.09
C PHE A 84 -24.36 9.57 -22.76
#